data_3f638bea7b6b693c440731ef510ebf7d
#
_entry.id   3f638bea7b6b693c440731ef510ebf7d
#
_cell.length_a   1.000
_cell.length_b   1.000
_cell.length_c   1.000
_cell.angle_alpha   90.00
_cell.angle_beta   90.00
_cell.angle_gamma   90.00
#
_symmetry.space_group_name_H-M   'P 1'
#
loop_
_entity.id
_entity.type
_entity.pdbx_description
1 polymer ?
#
loop_
_entity_poly.entity_id
_entity_poly.type
_entity_poly.pdbx_seq_one_letter_code
_entity_poly.pdbx_strand_id
1 'polypeptide(L)'
;PFDDIYHFIKQLQPNCLVMDLNSAKYPQDALFYTDIKSFEQNAGQHISKDTNRMPALSCLPLNSSWFWKSDFPTTDVKSPEWIVNENLIPFNKAYCTFILNVSPNRDGLIDDNALEALKEIGRLWKGKEGGEMTLGEYERPITAENIAKHRPTNSSWSYDSFIMDFGNDDNFGSAWHSNPRIKEPWYEVEFERTRPFNMISLVDDNQSFSSYRVHYLKDGVWHEIPVTPKDGKVKVHRFDEVWGNKVKVTFTKKNENERMYLNE
;
A
#
# COMPACT_ATOMS: atom_id res chain seq x y z
N PRO A 1 -1.32 -9.87 12.89
CA PRO A 1 -0.15 -10.65 12.46
C PRO A 1 0.97 -9.81 11.83
N PHE A 2 0.69 -8.90 10.86
CA PHE A 2 1.75 -8.11 10.20
C PHE A 2 2.36 -7.08 11.15
N ASP A 3 1.56 -6.42 11.96
CA ASP A 3 2.02 -5.49 12.99
C ASP A 3 2.86 -6.19 14.06
N ASP A 4 2.43 -7.37 14.51
CA ASP A 4 3.19 -8.15 15.49
C ASP A 4 4.57 -8.50 14.94
N ILE A 5 4.65 -8.94 13.69
CA ILE A 5 5.91 -9.26 13.01
C ILE A 5 6.78 -8.01 12.88
N TYR A 6 6.22 -6.90 12.43
CA TYR A 6 6.96 -5.64 12.28
C TYR A 6 7.53 -5.17 13.63
N HIS A 7 6.70 -5.11 14.66
CA HIS A 7 7.12 -4.70 15.99
C HIS A 7 8.16 -5.65 16.60
N PHE A 8 7.99 -6.94 16.40
CA PHE A 8 8.97 -7.94 16.86
C PHE A 8 10.33 -7.74 16.20
N ILE A 9 10.37 -7.52 14.88
CA ILE A 9 11.62 -7.20 14.17
C ILE A 9 12.24 -5.93 14.72
N LYS A 10 11.44 -4.87 14.92
CA LYS A 10 11.92 -3.57 15.42
C LYS A 10 12.37 -3.63 16.87
N GLN A 11 11.81 -4.50 17.70
CA GLN A 11 12.27 -4.74 19.05
C GLN A 11 13.66 -5.39 19.09
N LEU A 12 13.90 -6.35 18.20
CA LEU A 12 15.19 -7.05 18.12
C LEU A 12 16.24 -6.21 17.38
N GLN A 13 15.86 -5.50 16.34
CA GLN A 13 16.75 -4.70 15.49
C GLN A 13 16.06 -3.38 15.10
N PRO A 14 16.13 -2.35 15.95
CA PRO A 14 15.41 -1.09 15.70
C PRO A 14 15.73 -0.40 14.37
N ASN A 15 16.96 -0.56 13.88
CA ASN A 15 17.43 0.06 12.65
C ASN A 15 17.23 -0.83 11.40
N CYS A 16 16.69 -2.04 11.54
CA CYS A 16 16.40 -2.90 10.40
C CYS A 16 15.27 -2.30 9.56
N LEU A 17 15.45 -2.26 8.25
CA LEU A 17 14.38 -1.90 7.32
C LEU A 17 13.53 -3.13 7.04
N VAL A 18 12.23 -2.97 7.20
CA VAL A 18 11.24 -4.01 6.90
C VAL A 18 10.61 -3.69 5.56
N MET A 19 10.67 -4.65 4.66
CA MET A 19 10.10 -4.56 3.33
C MET A 19 8.96 -5.55 3.18
N ASP A 20 7.86 -5.10 2.61
CA ASP A 20 6.68 -5.89 2.33
C ASP A 20 6.49 -6.04 0.82
N LEU A 21 6.17 -7.24 0.35
CA LEU A 21 5.81 -7.47 -1.04
C LEU A 21 4.38 -7.00 -1.29
N ASN A 22 4.27 -5.72 -1.54
CA ASN A 22 3.02 -5.05 -1.80
C ASN A 22 2.78 -4.90 -3.29
N SER A 23 2.48 -5.97 -3.94
CA SER A 23 2.42 -5.95 -5.39
C SER A 23 1.26 -5.12 -5.95
N ALA A 24 0.13 -5.72 -6.15
CA ALA A 24 -0.90 -5.17 -7.03
C ALA A 24 -1.93 -4.28 -6.32
N LYS A 25 -2.11 -4.46 -5.02
CA LYS A 25 -3.26 -3.90 -4.31
C LYS A 25 -3.09 -2.43 -3.92
N TYR A 26 -1.90 -2.05 -3.46
CA TYR A 26 -1.62 -0.73 -2.89
C TYR A 26 -0.33 -0.14 -3.44
N PRO A 27 -0.29 0.19 -4.72
CA PRO A 27 0.97 0.51 -5.39
C PRO A 27 1.62 1.82 -4.99
N GLN A 28 0.80 2.77 -4.61
CA GLN A 28 1.23 4.14 -4.35
C GLN A 28 1.18 4.50 -2.87
N ASP A 29 0.47 3.72 -2.08
CA ASP A 29 0.28 3.95 -0.66
C ASP A 29 1.19 3.05 0.17
N ALA A 30 1.57 3.51 1.35
CA ALA A 30 2.24 2.66 2.32
C ALA A 30 1.27 1.56 2.76
N LEU A 31 1.68 0.30 2.64
CA LEU A 31 1.06 -0.74 3.43
C LEU A 31 1.39 -0.53 4.91
N PHE A 32 0.54 -1.07 5.74
CA PHE A 32 0.76 -1.10 7.15
C PHE A 32 2.06 -1.85 7.45
N TYR A 33 2.85 -1.35 8.39
CA TYR A 33 4.01 -2.06 8.91
C TYR A 33 5.13 -2.36 7.91
N THR A 34 5.38 -1.45 6.96
CA THR A 34 6.51 -1.54 6.05
C THR A 34 7.29 -0.23 6.00
N ASP A 35 8.62 -0.32 5.89
CA ASP A 35 9.49 0.84 5.66
C ASP A 35 9.72 1.08 4.17
N ILE A 36 9.60 0.03 3.35
CA ILE A 36 9.86 0.05 1.91
C ILE A 36 8.77 -0.72 1.19
N LYS A 37 8.13 -0.11 0.21
CA LYS A 37 7.22 -0.81 -0.72
C LYS A 37 8.03 -1.69 -1.64
N SER A 38 7.53 -2.88 -1.97
CA SER A 38 8.19 -3.75 -2.92
C SER A 38 7.22 -4.29 -3.96
N PHE A 39 7.69 -4.39 -5.20
CA PHE A 39 6.92 -4.85 -6.35
C PHE A 39 7.70 -5.87 -7.13
N GLU A 40 7.00 -6.83 -7.68
CA GLU A 40 7.55 -7.90 -8.50
C GLU A 40 6.86 -7.94 -9.87
N GLN A 41 7.61 -7.99 -10.94
CA GLN A 41 7.12 -8.23 -12.32
C GLN A 41 5.93 -7.39 -12.79
N ASN A 42 5.98 -6.10 -12.67
CA ASN A 42 4.83 -5.25 -13.02
C ASN A 42 3.57 -5.54 -12.19
N ALA A 43 3.69 -6.36 -11.16
CA ALA A 43 2.62 -6.56 -10.21
C ALA A 43 2.37 -5.21 -9.54
N GLY A 44 1.40 -4.57 -10.04
CA GLY A 44 0.84 -3.46 -9.39
C GLY A 44 1.07 -2.16 -9.98
N GLN A 45 2.13 -1.76 -10.62
CA GLN A 45 2.04 -0.49 -11.10
C GLN A 45 3.18 0.33 -11.47
N HIS A 46 2.85 1.31 -12.25
CA HIS A 46 3.71 2.46 -12.48
C HIS A 46 3.79 3.31 -11.21
N ILE A 47 4.90 3.22 -10.50
CA ILE A 47 5.26 4.21 -9.50
C ILE A 47 5.71 5.46 -10.23
N SER A 48 5.10 6.60 -9.92
CA SER A 48 5.55 7.90 -10.43
C SER A 48 6.08 8.77 -9.29
N LYS A 49 6.98 9.70 -9.61
CA LYS A 49 7.48 10.67 -8.64
C LYS A 49 6.39 11.59 -8.07
N ASP A 50 5.29 11.74 -8.79
CA ASP A 50 4.19 12.62 -8.40
C ASP A 50 3.26 11.96 -7.37
N THR A 51 3.24 10.63 -7.37
CA THR A 51 2.34 9.84 -6.52
C THR A 51 3.05 9.03 -5.44
N ASN A 52 4.31 8.66 -5.64
CA ASN A 52 5.05 7.91 -4.63
C ASN A 52 5.53 8.81 -3.50
N ARG A 53 5.25 8.42 -2.27
CA ARG A 53 5.57 9.18 -1.05
C ARG A 53 6.49 8.43 -0.08
N MET A 54 7.02 7.28 -0.48
CA MET A 54 7.92 6.50 0.36
C MET A 54 8.93 5.70 -0.46
N PRO A 55 10.05 5.27 0.12
CA PRO A 55 11.00 4.41 -0.55
C PRO A 55 10.33 3.17 -1.14
N ALA A 56 10.74 2.78 -2.32
CA ALA A 56 10.18 1.62 -3.01
C ALA A 56 11.27 0.79 -3.69
N LEU A 57 10.93 -0.47 -3.99
CA LEU A 57 11.76 -1.39 -4.73
C LEU A 57 10.89 -2.11 -5.77
N SER A 58 11.39 -2.22 -6.99
CA SER A 58 10.77 -3.00 -8.04
C SER A 58 11.77 -4.00 -8.61
N CYS A 59 11.33 -5.19 -8.98
CA CYS A 59 12.19 -6.17 -9.61
C CYS A 59 11.49 -6.90 -10.75
N LEU A 60 12.27 -7.25 -11.77
CA LEU A 60 11.82 -8.13 -12.86
C LEU A 60 13.02 -8.89 -13.47
N PRO A 61 12.78 -10.01 -14.15
CA PRO A 61 13.84 -10.74 -14.83
C PRO A 61 14.16 -10.11 -16.18
N LEU A 62 15.45 -10.13 -16.56
CA LEU A 62 15.91 -9.77 -17.90
C LEU A 62 15.36 -10.76 -18.95
N ASN A 63 15.39 -12.04 -18.63
CA ASN A 63 14.81 -13.11 -19.45
C ASN A 63 13.29 -13.24 -19.25
N SER A 64 12.68 -14.22 -19.90
CA SER A 64 11.24 -14.52 -19.80
C SER A 64 10.82 -15.18 -18.47
N SER A 65 11.76 -15.55 -17.60
CA SER A 65 11.52 -16.21 -16.32
C SER A 65 12.53 -15.83 -15.27
N TRP A 66 12.21 -16.07 -13.99
CA TRP A 66 13.09 -15.84 -12.84
C TRP A 66 14.26 -16.81 -12.77
N PHE A 67 14.07 -18.02 -13.25
CA PHE A 67 15.06 -19.07 -13.21
C PHE A 67 15.51 -19.42 -14.60
N TRP A 68 16.78 -19.82 -14.71
CA TRP A 68 17.40 -20.19 -15.97
C TRP A 68 16.67 -21.36 -16.66
N LYS A 69 16.59 -21.30 -17.98
CA LYS A 69 16.07 -22.35 -18.86
C LYS A 69 17.10 -22.66 -19.94
N SER A 70 17.07 -23.89 -20.43
CA SER A 70 18.06 -24.38 -21.43
C SER A 70 17.99 -23.66 -22.80
N ASP A 71 16.92 -22.95 -23.06
CA ASP A 71 16.73 -22.16 -24.29
C ASP A 71 17.17 -20.68 -24.13
N PHE A 72 17.50 -20.23 -22.92
CA PHE A 72 17.89 -18.82 -22.65
C PHE A 72 19.11 -18.37 -23.46
N PRO A 73 20.16 -19.18 -23.73
CA PRO A 73 21.28 -18.74 -24.54
C PRO A 73 20.90 -18.34 -25.97
N THR A 74 19.76 -18.80 -26.47
CA THR A 74 19.30 -18.59 -27.85
C THR A 74 18.00 -17.82 -27.98
N THR A 75 17.39 -17.43 -26.84
CA THR A 75 16.16 -16.62 -26.84
C THR A 75 16.46 -15.15 -26.59
N ASP A 76 15.59 -14.30 -27.10
CA ASP A 76 15.71 -12.87 -26.89
C ASP A 76 15.52 -12.51 -25.41
N VAL A 77 16.35 -11.60 -24.94
CA VAL A 77 16.18 -10.93 -23.64
C VAL A 77 15.38 -9.65 -23.83
N LYS A 78 14.90 -9.05 -22.73
CA LYS A 78 14.24 -7.75 -22.78
C LYS A 78 15.19 -6.69 -23.29
N SER A 79 14.69 -5.79 -24.15
CA SER A 79 15.47 -4.74 -24.77
C SER A 79 16.17 -3.87 -23.69
N PRO A 80 17.48 -3.62 -23.83
CA PRO A 80 18.22 -2.69 -22.97
C PRO A 80 17.58 -1.29 -22.91
N GLU A 81 17.10 -0.77 -24.04
CA GLU A 81 16.43 0.53 -24.12
C GLU A 81 15.13 0.53 -23.30
N TRP A 82 14.35 -0.54 -23.39
CA TRP A 82 13.11 -0.69 -22.60
C TRP A 82 13.42 -0.77 -21.11
N ILE A 83 14.45 -1.54 -20.72
CA ILE A 83 14.88 -1.62 -19.31
C ILE A 83 15.28 -0.24 -18.79
N VAL A 84 16.04 0.54 -19.55
CA VAL A 84 16.52 1.85 -19.09
C VAL A 84 15.42 2.90 -19.11
N ASN A 85 14.71 3.04 -20.22
CA ASN A 85 13.80 4.16 -20.43
C ASN A 85 12.44 3.97 -19.76
N GLU A 86 11.94 2.72 -19.69
CA GLU A 86 10.61 2.44 -19.15
C GLU A 86 10.66 1.93 -17.69
N ASN A 87 11.84 1.58 -17.17
CA ASN A 87 11.97 1.08 -15.81
C ASN A 87 13.01 1.85 -15.00
N LEU A 88 14.29 1.80 -15.34
CA LEU A 88 15.35 2.40 -14.53
C LEU A 88 15.14 3.89 -14.28
N ILE A 89 14.98 4.67 -15.34
CA ILE A 89 14.82 6.13 -15.23
C ILE A 89 13.54 6.52 -14.50
N PRO A 90 12.35 6.03 -14.90
CA PRO A 90 11.10 6.38 -14.21
C PRO A 90 11.08 5.97 -12.73
N PHE A 91 11.56 4.76 -12.43
CA PHE A 91 11.57 4.28 -11.06
C PHE A 91 12.54 5.06 -10.17
N ASN A 92 13.74 5.36 -10.65
CA ASN A 92 14.67 6.20 -9.90
C ASN A 92 14.09 7.59 -9.60
N LYS A 93 13.41 8.22 -10.57
CA LYS A 93 12.72 9.50 -10.36
C LYS A 93 11.59 9.40 -9.32
N ALA A 94 11.03 8.21 -9.14
CA ALA A 94 9.97 7.91 -8.18
C ALA A 94 10.48 7.35 -6.84
N TYR A 95 11.78 7.50 -6.53
CA TYR A 95 12.41 6.94 -5.31
C TYR A 95 12.28 5.43 -5.18
N CYS A 96 12.25 4.75 -6.32
CA CYS A 96 12.13 3.30 -6.39
C CYS A 96 13.45 2.70 -6.90
N THR A 97 14.06 1.86 -6.08
CA THR A 97 15.22 1.05 -6.50
C THR A 97 14.75 -0.04 -7.47
N PHE A 98 15.44 -0.19 -8.58
CA PHE A 98 15.14 -1.23 -9.56
C PHE A 98 16.16 -2.35 -9.47
N ILE A 99 15.69 -3.59 -9.33
CA ILE A 99 16.51 -4.81 -9.34
C ILE A 99 16.19 -5.58 -10.62
N LEU A 100 17.23 -5.83 -11.41
CA LEU A 100 17.14 -6.67 -12.60
C LEU A 100 17.69 -8.06 -12.27
N ASN A 101 16.83 -9.07 -12.32
CA ASN A 101 17.25 -10.45 -12.15
C ASN A 101 17.87 -10.98 -13.45
N VAL A 102 19.06 -11.53 -13.33
CA VAL A 102 19.76 -12.22 -14.42
C VAL A 102 20.13 -13.61 -13.93
N SER A 103 19.49 -14.61 -14.51
CA SER A 103 19.63 -15.99 -14.04
C SER A 103 20.97 -16.58 -14.46
N PRO A 104 21.80 -17.12 -13.56
CA PRO A 104 22.98 -17.86 -13.93
C PRO A 104 22.62 -19.18 -14.60
N ASN A 105 23.42 -19.61 -15.56
CA ASN A 105 23.30 -20.93 -16.19
C ASN A 105 23.83 -22.06 -15.26
N ARG A 106 23.86 -23.29 -15.76
CA ARG A 106 24.28 -24.46 -14.96
C ARG A 106 25.75 -24.44 -14.54
N ASP A 107 26.59 -23.65 -15.21
CA ASP A 107 28.00 -23.48 -14.88
C ASP A 107 28.23 -22.30 -13.93
N GLY A 108 27.15 -21.63 -13.50
CA GLY A 108 27.21 -20.46 -12.62
C GLY A 108 27.59 -19.18 -13.37
N LEU A 109 27.55 -19.18 -14.69
CA LEU A 109 27.88 -18.04 -15.55
C LEU A 109 26.63 -17.38 -16.11
N ILE A 110 26.76 -16.13 -16.54
CA ILE A 110 25.71 -15.43 -17.30
C ILE A 110 25.88 -15.81 -18.78
N ASP A 111 24.79 -16.15 -19.47
CA ASP A 111 24.81 -16.42 -20.89
C ASP A 111 25.19 -15.17 -21.69
N ASP A 112 25.86 -15.37 -22.85
CA ASP A 112 26.45 -14.28 -23.63
C ASP A 112 25.42 -13.22 -24.07
N ASN A 113 24.23 -13.62 -24.50
CA ASN A 113 23.15 -12.71 -24.89
C ASN A 113 22.69 -11.82 -23.72
N ALA A 114 22.57 -12.37 -22.52
CA ALA A 114 22.24 -11.63 -21.32
C ALA A 114 23.41 -10.70 -20.88
N LEU A 115 24.63 -11.17 -21.01
CA LEU A 115 25.83 -10.38 -20.73
C LEU A 115 25.97 -9.16 -21.66
N GLU A 116 25.73 -9.34 -22.96
CA GLU A 116 25.74 -8.22 -23.92
C GLU A 116 24.60 -7.21 -23.63
N ALA A 117 23.41 -7.69 -23.30
CA ALA A 117 22.33 -6.82 -22.88
C ALA A 117 22.66 -6.01 -21.60
N LEU A 118 23.31 -6.63 -20.61
CA LEU A 118 23.77 -5.92 -19.42
C LEU A 118 24.82 -4.84 -19.73
N LYS A 119 25.75 -5.12 -20.60
CA LYS A 119 26.75 -4.13 -21.06
C LYS A 119 26.07 -2.94 -21.73
N GLU A 120 25.08 -3.19 -22.57
CA GLU A 120 24.33 -2.14 -23.25
C GLU A 120 23.46 -1.34 -22.28
N ILE A 121 22.78 -1.98 -21.32
CA ILE A 121 22.09 -1.30 -20.22
C ILE A 121 23.05 -0.37 -19.49
N GLY A 122 24.25 -0.85 -19.15
CA GLY A 122 25.29 -0.03 -18.49
C GLY A 122 25.75 1.16 -19.35
N ARG A 123 25.81 1.00 -20.67
CA ARG A 123 26.14 2.07 -21.60
C ARG A 123 25.05 3.15 -21.68
N LEU A 124 23.79 2.72 -21.68
CA LEU A 124 22.61 3.60 -21.76
C LEU A 124 22.31 4.28 -20.43
N TRP A 125 22.52 3.57 -19.33
CA TRP A 125 22.26 4.07 -17.98
C TRP A 125 23.34 5.04 -17.53
N LYS A 126 23.03 6.31 -17.39
CA LYS A 126 23.96 7.34 -16.93
C LYS A 126 23.97 7.54 -15.40
N GLY A 127 23.11 6.85 -14.68
CA GLY A 127 22.96 6.92 -13.23
C GLY A 127 22.39 8.24 -12.72
N LYS A 128 21.91 8.23 -11.47
CA LYS A 128 21.52 9.42 -10.69
C LYS A 128 20.43 10.29 -11.29
N GLU A 129 19.38 9.68 -11.79
CA GLU A 129 18.18 10.40 -12.26
C GLU A 129 17.18 10.71 -11.12
N GLY A 130 17.33 10.07 -9.96
CA GLY A 130 16.53 10.34 -8.77
C GLY A 130 17.09 11.51 -7.97
N GLY A 131 16.24 12.25 -7.31
CA GLY A 131 16.61 13.23 -6.29
C GLY A 131 16.64 12.60 -4.89
N GLU A 132 16.97 13.41 -3.89
CA GLU A 132 16.75 13.03 -2.50
C GLU A 132 15.28 13.19 -2.15
N MET A 133 14.71 12.18 -1.48
CA MET A 133 13.37 12.28 -0.94
C MET A 133 13.39 13.13 0.33
N THR A 134 12.57 14.17 0.39
CA THR A 134 12.42 14.98 1.59
C THR A 134 11.61 14.20 2.62
N LEU A 135 12.21 13.89 3.77
CA LEU A 135 11.58 13.06 4.82
C LEU A 135 10.21 13.55 5.29
N GLY A 136 9.93 14.85 5.16
CA GLY A 136 8.62 15.41 5.48
C GLY A 136 7.52 15.14 4.45
N GLU A 137 7.87 14.68 3.27
CA GLU A 137 6.95 14.47 2.14
C GLU A 137 6.50 13.02 1.98
N TYR A 138 7.18 12.06 2.60
CA TYR A 138 6.80 10.68 2.47
C TYR A 138 5.89 10.21 3.61
N GLU A 139 5.00 9.29 3.32
CA GLU A 139 4.16 8.67 4.32
C GLU A 139 4.96 7.69 5.17
N ARG A 140 4.83 7.84 6.49
CA ARG A 140 5.43 6.89 7.41
C ARG A 140 4.58 5.65 7.50
N PRO A 141 5.19 4.46 7.65
CA PRO A 141 4.45 3.24 7.92
C PRO A 141 3.54 3.39 9.14
N ILE A 142 2.42 2.69 9.13
CA ILE A 142 1.58 2.56 10.31
C ILE A 142 2.27 1.57 11.24
N THR A 143 2.73 2.04 12.39
CA THR A 143 3.45 1.24 13.39
C THR A 143 2.72 1.14 14.72
N ALA A 144 1.50 1.65 14.79
CA ALA A 144 0.68 1.62 15.99
C ALA A 144 -0.22 0.37 16.02
N GLU A 145 -0.57 -0.06 17.21
CA GLU A 145 -1.59 -1.10 17.42
C GLU A 145 -2.92 -0.68 16.78
N ASN A 146 -3.53 -1.56 16.00
CA ASN A 146 -4.90 -1.34 15.50
C ASN A 146 -5.89 -1.57 16.64
N ILE A 147 -6.27 -0.49 17.30
CA ILE A 147 -7.21 -0.54 18.43
C ILE A 147 -8.67 -0.78 18.00
N ALA A 148 -8.97 -0.69 16.70
CA ALA A 148 -10.29 -0.97 16.14
C ALA A 148 -10.51 -2.46 15.83
N LYS A 149 -9.45 -3.24 15.71
CA LYS A 149 -9.48 -4.65 15.32
C LYS A 149 -10.39 -5.47 16.21
N HIS A 150 -11.36 -6.18 15.59
CA HIS A 150 -12.33 -7.06 16.26
C HIS A 150 -13.12 -6.39 17.40
N ARG A 151 -13.23 -5.07 17.39
CA ARG A 151 -14.07 -4.35 18.33
C ARG A 151 -15.53 -4.37 17.87
N PRO A 152 -16.49 -4.24 18.81
CA PRO A 152 -17.89 -4.09 18.45
C PRO A 152 -18.07 -2.96 17.43
N THR A 153 -18.82 -3.27 16.39
CA THR A 153 -19.10 -2.36 15.29
C THR A 153 -20.59 -2.10 15.16
N ASN A 154 -20.92 -0.97 14.58
CA ASN A 154 -22.27 -0.65 14.14
C ASN A 154 -22.17 0.07 12.79
N SER A 155 -23.22 -0.01 12.00
CA SER A 155 -23.19 0.63 10.67
C SER A 155 -24.58 1.01 10.21
N SER A 156 -24.67 1.86 9.22
CA SER A 156 -25.85 1.99 8.41
C SER A 156 -26.18 0.64 7.77
N TRP A 157 -27.41 0.47 7.26
CA TRP A 157 -27.88 -0.80 6.71
C TRP A 157 -26.84 -1.46 5.78
N SER A 158 -26.40 -2.66 6.15
CA SER A 158 -25.51 -3.51 5.37
C SER A 158 -26.25 -4.14 4.18
N TYR A 159 -25.48 -4.48 3.15
CA TYR A 159 -26.00 -5.18 1.99
C TYR A 159 -25.77 -6.68 2.11
N ASP A 160 -26.86 -7.47 2.16
CA ASP A 160 -26.84 -8.94 2.20
C ASP A 160 -25.96 -9.48 3.36
N SER A 161 -25.11 -10.45 3.08
CA SER A 161 -24.19 -11.08 4.04
C SER A 161 -22.87 -10.32 4.28
N PHE A 162 -22.68 -9.16 3.64
CA PHE A 162 -21.48 -8.33 3.81
C PHE A 162 -21.61 -7.44 5.06
N ILE A 163 -21.53 -8.08 6.21
CA ILE A 163 -21.80 -7.49 7.51
C ILE A 163 -20.71 -6.53 7.98
N MET A 164 -21.04 -5.72 8.98
CA MET A 164 -20.15 -4.69 9.51
C MET A 164 -18.85 -5.23 10.10
N ASP A 165 -18.82 -6.46 10.63
CA ASP A 165 -17.61 -7.05 11.21
C ASP A 165 -16.49 -7.25 10.20
N PHE A 166 -16.79 -7.21 8.89
CA PHE A 166 -15.79 -7.27 7.81
C PHE A 166 -15.05 -5.95 7.58
N GLY A 167 -15.40 -4.88 8.25
CA GLY A 167 -14.70 -3.59 8.15
C GLY A 167 -13.69 -3.36 9.27
N ASN A 168 -13.46 -4.35 10.16
CA ASN A 168 -12.41 -4.30 11.19
C ASN A 168 -11.89 -5.68 11.59
N ASP A 169 -11.87 -6.63 10.66
CA ASP A 169 -11.47 -8.03 10.91
C ASP A 169 -9.99 -8.31 10.61
N ASP A 170 -9.22 -7.27 10.30
CA ASP A 170 -7.79 -7.35 9.94
C ASP A 170 -7.56 -8.21 8.68
N ASN A 171 -8.55 -8.22 7.77
CA ASN A 171 -8.50 -8.98 6.52
C ASN A 171 -8.89 -8.09 5.34
N PHE A 172 -7.91 -7.59 4.62
CA PHE A 172 -8.15 -6.73 3.44
C PHE A 172 -8.89 -7.42 2.28
N GLY A 173 -9.11 -8.72 2.36
CA GLY A 173 -9.88 -9.49 1.37
C GLY A 173 -11.38 -9.49 1.63
N SER A 174 -11.83 -9.22 2.85
CA SER A 174 -13.22 -9.02 3.23
C SER A 174 -13.60 -7.54 3.16
N ALA A 175 -14.88 -7.24 3.15
CA ALA A 175 -15.36 -5.85 3.22
C ALA A 175 -16.79 -5.78 3.74
N TRP A 176 -17.08 -4.77 4.57
CA TRP A 176 -18.43 -4.33 4.78
C TRP A 176 -18.97 -3.62 3.53
N HIS A 177 -20.21 -3.97 3.14
CA HIS A 177 -20.87 -3.28 2.04
C HIS A 177 -22.09 -2.53 2.55
N SER A 178 -22.21 -1.25 2.24
CA SER A 178 -23.41 -0.50 2.53
C SER A 178 -24.55 -0.88 1.58
N ASN A 179 -25.79 -0.81 2.06
CA ASN A 179 -26.95 -0.94 1.18
C ASN A 179 -26.97 0.21 0.16
N PRO A 180 -27.20 -0.06 -1.14
CA PRO A 180 -27.21 0.99 -2.18
C PRO A 180 -28.26 2.08 -1.95
N ARG A 181 -29.34 1.80 -1.20
CA ARG A 181 -30.41 2.77 -0.88
C ARG A 181 -29.98 3.82 0.14
N ILE A 182 -28.89 3.59 0.89
CA ILE A 182 -28.38 4.55 1.87
C ILE A 182 -27.53 5.59 1.15
N LYS A 183 -27.91 6.86 1.22
CA LYS A 183 -27.22 7.97 0.56
C LYS A 183 -25.91 8.33 1.26
N GLU A 184 -25.94 8.43 2.57
CA GLU A 184 -24.78 8.70 3.42
C GLU A 184 -24.54 7.50 4.34
N PRO A 185 -23.83 6.46 3.83
CA PRO A 185 -23.49 5.32 4.66
C PRO A 185 -22.50 5.75 5.76
N TRP A 186 -22.61 5.07 6.90
CA TRP A 186 -21.72 5.32 8.03
C TRP A 186 -21.29 4.00 8.67
N TYR A 187 -20.13 4.03 9.30
CA TYR A 187 -19.53 2.93 10.03
C TYR A 187 -18.99 3.42 11.38
N GLU A 188 -19.18 2.63 12.42
CA GLU A 188 -18.84 2.99 13.80
C GLU A 188 -18.12 1.82 14.49
N VAL A 189 -17.05 2.12 15.20
CA VAL A 189 -16.32 1.19 16.06
C VAL A 189 -16.44 1.67 17.51
N GLU A 190 -16.75 0.75 18.41
CA GLU A 190 -16.84 1.02 19.85
C GLU A 190 -15.63 0.42 20.58
N PHE A 191 -14.95 1.26 21.35
CA PHE A 191 -13.89 0.82 22.25
C PHE A 191 -14.47 0.45 23.61
N GLU A 192 -13.94 -0.57 24.26
CA GLU A 192 -14.40 -1.00 25.61
C GLU A 192 -14.33 0.10 26.65
N ARG A 193 -13.45 1.06 26.45
CA ARG A 193 -13.24 2.22 27.34
C ARG A 193 -12.73 3.40 26.52
N THR A 194 -12.78 4.58 27.10
CA THR A 194 -12.12 5.76 26.53
C THR A 194 -10.62 5.48 26.35
N ARG A 195 -10.11 5.66 25.13
CA ARG A 195 -8.73 5.42 24.73
C ARG A 195 -8.18 6.63 23.95
N PRO A 196 -6.86 6.87 24.04
CA PRO A 196 -6.20 7.83 23.17
C PRO A 196 -5.97 7.22 21.79
N PHE A 197 -6.11 8.04 20.75
CA PHE A 197 -5.67 7.71 19.39
C PHE A 197 -5.37 9.00 18.61
N ASN A 198 -4.49 8.89 17.62
CA ASN A 198 -4.00 10.01 16.82
C ASN A 198 -3.89 9.65 15.34
N MET A 199 -4.48 8.53 14.95
CA MET A 199 -4.42 8.06 13.58
C MET A 199 -5.68 7.25 13.23
N ILE A 200 -6.16 7.41 12.01
CA ILE A 200 -7.14 6.53 11.40
C ILE A 200 -6.67 6.13 10.01
N SER A 201 -6.89 4.89 9.65
CA SER A 201 -6.76 4.42 8.28
C SER A 201 -8.07 3.82 7.79
N LEU A 202 -8.37 4.05 6.52
CA LEU A 202 -9.53 3.48 5.83
C LEU A 202 -9.03 2.74 4.59
N VAL A 203 -9.45 1.51 4.44
CA VAL A 203 -9.12 0.69 3.26
C VAL A 203 -10.37 0.47 2.42
N ASP A 204 -10.30 0.85 1.16
CA ASP A 204 -11.38 0.75 0.18
C ASP A 204 -10.78 0.30 -1.17
N ASP A 205 -10.72 -0.99 -1.36
CA ASP A 205 -10.11 -1.62 -2.55
C ASP A 205 -10.80 -1.21 -3.86
N ASN A 206 -12.09 -0.92 -3.78
CA ASN A 206 -12.91 -0.54 -4.93
C ASN A 206 -12.94 0.98 -5.17
N GLN A 207 -12.34 1.77 -4.27
CA GLN A 207 -12.39 3.22 -4.30
C GLN A 207 -13.83 3.75 -4.47
N SER A 208 -14.74 3.21 -3.66
CA SER A 208 -16.20 3.34 -3.79
C SER A 208 -16.76 4.64 -3.19
N PHE A 209 -15.97 5.36 -2.38
CA PHE A 209 -16.36 6.65 -1.84
C PHE A 209 -15.41 7.78 -2.26
N SER A 210 -15.94 8.97 -2.40
CA SER A 210 -15.23 10.17 -2.84
C SER A 210 -14.83 11.09 -1.69
N SER A 211 -15.56 11.03 -0.58
CA SER A 211 -15.33 11.86 0.60
C SER A 211 -15.81 11.16 1.85
N TYR A 212 -15.39 11.64 3.01
CA TYR A 212 -15.79 11.13 4.32
C TYR A 212 -15.55 12.17 5.40
N ARG A 213 -16.28 12.01 6.51
CA ARG A 213 -16.10 12.79 7.75
C ARG A 213 -15.85 11.81 8.89
N VAL A 214 -14.93 12.14 9.77
CA VAL A 214 -14.55 11.32 10.92
C VAL A 214 -14.96 12.01 12.20
N HIS A 215 -15.61 11.28 13.09
CA HIS A 215 -16.02 11.78 14.41
C HIS A 215 -15.59 10.80 15.49
N TYR A 216 -15.34 11.30 16.69
CA TYR A 216 -15.14 10.50 17.88
C TYR A 216 -16.13 10.91 18.98
N LEU A 217 -16.49 9.94 19.81
CA LEU A 217 -17.40 10.15 20.95
C LEU A 217 -16.57 10.32 22.22
N LYS A 218 -16.79 11.44 22.90
CA LYS A 218 -16.19 11.73 24.21
C LYS A 218 -17.29 12.30 25.12
N ASP A 219 -17.43 11.73 26.31
CA ASP A 219 -18.38 12.19 27.34
C ASP A 219 -19.81 12.34 26.81
N GLY A 220 -20.22 11.45 25.89
CA GLY A 220 -21.55 11.46 25.26
C GLY A 220 -21.73 12.48 24.13
N VAL A 221 -20.70 13.21 23.74
CA VAL A 221 -20.74 14.23 22.68
C VAL A 221 -19.86 13.80 21.51
N TRP A 222 -20.38 13.90 20.28
CA TRP A 222 -19.62 13.69 19.05
C TRP A 222 -18.82 14.92 18.68
N HIS A 223 -17.52 14.71 18.47
CA HIS A 223 -16.56 15.71 17.99
C HIS A 223 -16.03 15.31 16.63
N GLU A 224 -15.90 16.27 15.72
CA GLU A 224 -15.31 16.03 14.41
C GLU A 224 -13.77 16.05 14.51
N ILE A 225 -13.12 15.12 13.82
CA ILE A 225 -11.68 15.14 13.56
C ILE A 225 -11.50 15.80 12.19
N PRO A 226 -10.81 16.94 12.10
CA PRO A 226 -10.60 17.63 10.83
C PRO A 226 -9.62 16.85 9.96
N VAL A 227 -10.15 16.04 9.04
CA VAL A 227 -9.36 15.34 8.04
C VAL A 227 -9.70 15.82 6.64
N THR A 228 -8.69 15.95 5.78
CA THR A 228 -8.92 16.16 4.35
C THR A 228 -9.05 14.82 3.66
N PRO A 229 -10.18 14.51 3.01
CA PRO A 229 -10.35 13.25 2.29
C PRO A 229 -9.23 13.03 1.26
N LYS A 230 -8.75 11.80 1.19
CA LYS A 230 -7.68 11.38 0.29
C LYS A 230 -8.23 10.43 -0.77
N ASP A 231 -7.62 10.47 -1.95
CA ASP A 231 -7.80 9.45 -2.98
C ASP A 231 -6.94 8.20 -2.69
N GLY A 232 -7.13 7.15 -3.49
CA GLY A 232 -6.39 5.90 -3.34
C GLY A 232 -7.16 4.84 -2.56
N LYS A 233 -6.58 3.64 -2.48
CA LYS A 233 -7.20 2.49 -1.80
C LYS A 233 -7.02 2.52 -0.29
N VAL A 234 -5.91 3.05 0.18
CA VAL A 234 -5.58 3.22 1.61
C VAL A 234 -5.49 4.71 1.93
N LYS A 235 -6.25 5.13 2.90
CA LYS A 235 -6.37 6.54 3.32
C LYS A 235 -5.96 6.65 4.78
N VAL A 236 -4.77 7.18 5.02
CA VAL A 236 -4.19 7.34 6.36
C VAL A 236 -4.23 8.80 6.77
N HIS A 237 -4.80 9.08 7.93
CA HIS A 237 -4.81 10.41 8.55
C HIS A 237 -4.14 10.35 9.89
N ARG A 238 -3.22 11.29 10.12
CA ARG A 238 -2.61 11.55 11.42
C ARG A 238 -3.07 12.93 11.91
N PHE A 239 -3.39 13.01 13.17
CA PHE A 239 -3.91 14.21 13.83
C PHE A 239 -3.42 14.28 15.27
N ASP A 240 -3.69 15.38 15.96
CA ASP A 240 -3.37 15.51 17.38
C ASP A 240 -4.15 14.49 18.20
N GLU A 241 -3.54 13.93 19.25
CA GLU A 241 -4.15 12.90 20.07
C GLU A 241 -5.51 13.34 20.61
N VAL A 242 -6.51 12.51 20.40
CA VAL A 242 -7.86 12.66 20.96
C VAL A 242 -8.19 11.46 21.84
N TRP A 243 -9.09 11.65 22.78
CA TRP A 243 -9.58 10.62 23.69
C TRP A 243 -11.05 10.37 23.44
N GLY A 244 -11.42 9.13 23.10
CA GLY A 244 -12.81 8.75 22.81
C GLY A 244 -13.08 7.29 23.08
N ASN A 245 -14.34 6.93 23.19
CA ASN A 245 -14.79 5.55 23.34
C ASN A 245 -15.46 4.98 22.08
N LYS A 246 -15.70 5.83 21.06
CA LYS A 246 -16.18 5.42 19.74
C LYS A 246 -15.57 6.29 18.65
N VAL A 247 -15.46 5.70 17.48
CA VAL A 247 -15.15 6.41 16.23
C VAL A 247 -16.24 6.14 15.23
N LYS A 248 -16.66 7.15 14.48
CA LYS A 248 -17.64 7.06 13.41
C LYS A 248 -17.14 7.70 12.15
N VAL A 249 -17.26 7.01 11.05
CA VAL A 249 -16.97 7.55 9.71
C VAL A 249 -18.28 7.61 8.93
N THR A 250 -18.57 8.76 8.35
CA THR A 250 -19.71 8.97 7.44
C THR A 250 -19.15 9.20 6.05
N PHE A 251 -19.62 8.47 5.07
CA PHE A 251 -19.07 8.43 3.72
C PHE A 251 -19.97 9.11 2.69
N THR A 252 -19.35 9.70 1.67
CA THR A 252 -20.02 10.13 0.43
C THR A 252 -19.63 9.17 -0.68
N LYS A 253 -20.60 8.46 -1.24
CA LYS A 253 -20.37 7.49 -2.30
C LYS A 253 -19.92 8.19 -3.60
N LYS A 254 -19.08 7.54 -4.39
CA LYS A 254 -18.76 8.01 -5.75
C LYS A 254 -19.95 7.87 -6.69
N ASN A 255 -20.71 6.79 -6.54
CA ASN A 255 -21.94 6.58 -7.28
C ASN A 255 -23.09 6.35 -6.29
N GLU A 256 -24.07 7.23 -6.29
CA GLU A 256 -25.20 7.19 -5.34
C GLU A 256 -26.01 5.90 -5.39
N ASN A 257 -26.07 5.24 -6.56
CA ASN A 257 -26.87 4.03 -6.77
C ASN A 257 -26.09 2.74 -6.52
N GLU A 258 -24.80 2.82 -6.22
CA GLU A 258 -23.96 1.67 -5.96
C GLU A 258 -23.71 1.45 -4.46
N ARG A 259 -23.20 0.28 -4.15
CA ARG A 259 -22.70 -0.04 -2.80
C ARG A 259 -21.40 0.70 -2.52
N MET A 260 -21.19 1.09 -1.29
CA MET A 260 -19.87 1.49 -0.81
C MET A 260 -19.24 0.29 -0.09
N TYR A 261 -17.92 0.21 -0.14
CA TYR A 261 -17.11 -0.86 0.42
C TYR A 261 -16.16 -0.28 1.47
N LEU A 262 -15.98 -0.99 2.58
CA LEU A 262 -14.94 -0.70 3.56
C LEU A 262 -14.28 -2.04 3.93
N ASN A 263 -13.02 -2.20 3.54
CA ASN A 263 -12.26 -3.41 3.82
C ASN A 263 -11.67 -3.38 5.24
N GLU A 264 -11.26 -2.17 5.70
CA GLU A 264 -10.69 -1.99 7.03
C GLU A 264 -10.74 -0.52 7.46
#